data_c4a922c413a6d9b9e5ecf0e24623941e
#
_entry.id   c4a922c413a6d9b9e5ecf0e24623941e
#
_cell.length_a   1.000
_cell.length_b   1.000
_cell.length_c   1.000
_cell.angle_alpha   90.00
_cell.angle_beta   90.00
_cell.angle_gamma   90.00
#
_symmetry.space_group_name_H-M   'P 1'
#
loop_
_entity.id
_entity.type
_entity.pdbx_description
1 polymer ?
#
loop_
_entity_poly.entity_id
_entity_poly.type
_entity_poly.pdbx_seq_one_letter_code
_entity_poly.pdbx_strand_id
1 'polypeptide(L)'
;GLLNVKGERLIEREILQLKEAGIEDITLVVGYMKEKMFYLAEKFGVDIVVNDDYYRFNNTSSLILVTEKLKNTYICSSDNYFPKNPFEKYVYRAYYSAVYQEGESDEYFAECDKKGRINGITIGGKDDWIMLGHVYFDRDFSDKFVKLLKAEYHEQSVRENLWETFYMRHLKELDNMYLRKYDVEDIKEFDSLEEL
;
A
#
# COMPACT_ATOMS: atom_id res chain seq x y z
N GLY A 1 0.75 -3.14 -12.39
CA GLY A 1 1.08 -4.51 -11.96
C GLY A 1 1.34 -5.51 -13.09
N LEU A 2 0.80 -5.30 -14.31
CA LEU A 2 1.06 -6.19 -15.46
C LEU A 2 2.33 -5.81 -16.26
N LEU A 3 3.02 -4.76 -15.88
CA LEU A 3 4.28 -4.36 -16.50
C LEU A 3 5.35 -5.43 -16.28
N ASN A 4 6.16 -5.66 -17.32
CA ASN A 4 7.33 -6.54 -17.23
C ASN A 4 8.56 -5.70 -16.88
N VAL A 5 9.13 -5.97 -15.73
CA VAL A 5 10.39 -5.36 -15.28
C VAL A 5 11.45 -6.45 -15.19
N LYS A 6 12.55 -6.30 -15.90
CA LYS A 6 13.66 -7.29 -15.95
C LYS A 6 13.21 -8.73 -16.27
N GLY A 7 12.15 -8.87 -17.08
CA GLY A 7 11.64 -10.17 -17.52
C GLY A 7 10.55 -10.79 -16.61
N GLU A 8 10.17 -10.14 -15.53
CA GLU A 8 9.14 -10.60 -14.61
C GLU A 8 7.98 -9.59 -14.55
N ARG A 9 6.74 -10.07 -14.39
CA ARG A 9 5.60 -9.18 -14.11
C ARG A 9 5.65 -8.69 -12.67
N LEU A 10 5.46 -7.40 -12.44
CA LEU A 10 5.51 -6.79 -11.12
C LEU A 10 4.64 -7.53 -10.10
N ILE A 11 3.37 -7.74 -10.42
CA ILE A 11 2.43 -8.42 -9.52
C ILE A 11 2.82 -9.88 -9.23
N GLU A 12 3.36 -10.60 -10.21
CA GLU A 12 3.81 -11.99 -9.99
C GLU A 12 5.02 -12.03 -9.08
N ARG A 13 5.98 -11.12 -9.30
CA ARG A 13 7.15 -10.97 -8.43
C ARG A 13 6.76 -10.66 -7.00
N GLU A 14 5.86 -9.71 -6.79
CA GLU A 14 5.40 -9.33 -5.47
C GLU A 14 4.71 -10.49 -4.74
N ILE A 15 3.83 -11.22 -5.41
CA ILE A 15 3.20 -12.44 -4.87
C ILE A 15 4.26 -13.47 -4.45
N LEU A 16 5.27 -13.69 -5.30
CA LEU A 16 6.35 -14.64 -4.99
C LEU A 16 7.17 -14.21 -3.79
N GLN A 17 7.49 -12.92 -3.66
CA GLN A 17 8.22 -12.37 -2.52
C GLN A 17 7.41 -12.48 -1.21
N LEU A 18 6.11 -12.23 -1.25
CA LEU A 18 5.22 -12.45 -0.10
C LEU A 18 5.22 -13.93 0.33
N LYS A 19 5.08 -14.86 -0.62
CA LYS A 19 5.11 -16.31 -0.35
C LYS A 19 6.47 -16.78 0.17
N GLU A 20 7.57 -16.28 -0.38
CA GLU A 20 8.92 -16.55 0.10
C GLU A 20 9.10 -16.11 1.57
N ALA A 21 8.48 -14.99 1.97
CA ALA A 21 8.42 -14.54 3.35
C ALA A 21 7.49 -15.37 4.25
N GLY A 22 6.77 -16.36 3.68
CA GLY A 22 5.84 -17.23 4.40
C GLY A 22 4.47 -16.60 4.64
N ILE A 23 4.05 -15.69 3.73
CA ILE A 23 2.73 -15.05 3.72
C ILE A 23 1.90 -15.75 2.65
N GLU A 24 0.90 -16.52 3.08
CA GLU A 24 0.11 -17.37 2.19
C GLU A 24 -1.31 -16.82 1.90
N ASP A 25 -1.92 -16.08 2.83
CA ASP A 25 -3.23 -15.46 2.65
C ASP A 25 -3.06 -14.14 1.89
N ILE A 26 -3.14 -14.21 0.56
CA ILE A 26 -2.96 -13.08 -0.34
C ILE A 26 -4.27 -12.83 -1.08
N THR A 27 -4.76 -11.60 -1.04
CA THR A 27 -5.97 -11.17 -1.75
C THR A 27 -5.61 -10.03 -2.71
N LEU A 28 -5.95 -10.19 -3.97
CA LEU A 28 -5.82 -9.15 -4.99
C LEU A 28 -7.17 -8.44 -5.17
N VAL A 29 -7.17 -7.12 -5.01
CA VAL A 29 -8.33 -6.30 -5.39
C VAL A 29 -8.08 -5.76 -6.78
N VAL A 30 -8.90 -6.18 -7.74
CA VAL A 30 -8.72 -5.90 -9.16
C VAL A 30 -9.87 -5.06 -9.71
N GLY A 31 -9.57 -4.16 -10.63
CA GLY A 31 -10.55 -3.31 -11.32
C GLY A 31 -10.23 -3.23 -12.81
N TYR A 32 -9.43 -2.26 -13.22
CA TYR A 32 -9.01 -2.09 -14.60
C TYR A 32 -8.28 -3.33 -15.12
N MET A 33 -8.69 -3.80 -16.30
CA MET A 33 -8.16 -5.02 -16.95
C MET A 33 -8.22 -6.27 -16.05
N LYS A 34 -9.21 -6.38 -15.17
CA LYS A 34 -9.38 -7.49 -14.20
C LYS A 34 -9.30 -8.86 -14.83
N GLU A 35 -9.80 -9.04 -16.06
CA GLU A 35 -9.77 -10.31 -16.78
C GLU A 35 -8.34 -10.81 -17.04
N LYS A 36 -7.39 -9.88 -17.18
CA LYS A 36 -5.96 -10.21 -17.35
C LYS A 36 -5.26 -10.61 -16.04
N MET A 37 -5.94 -10.46 -14.91
CA MET A 37 -5.44 -10.81 -13.57
C MET A 37 -6.00 -12.14 -13.05
N PHE A 38 -7.12 -12.64 -13.59
CA PHE A 38 -7.81 -13.82 -13.06
C PHE A 38 -6.95 -15.10 -13.04
N TYR A 39 -5.98 -15.24 -13.97
CA TYR A 39 -5.07 -16.38 -13.99
C TYR A 39 -4.20 -16.48 -12.73
N LEU A 40 -4.01 -15.38 -12.00
CA LEU A 40 -3.19 -15.34 -10.78
C LEU A 40 -3.80 -16.19 -9.67
N ALA A 41 -5.13 -16.29 -9.62
CA ALA A 41 -5.81 -17.17 -8.66
C ALA A 41 -5.41 -18.64 -8.86
N GLU A 42 -5.44 -19.14 -10.08
CA GLU A 42 -5.04 -20.53 -10.41
C GLU A 42 -3.53 -20.72 -10.26
N LYS A 43 -2.74 -19.75 -10.77
CA LYS A 43 -1.27 -19.87 -10.80
C LYS A 43 -0.64 -19.82 -9.42
N PHE A 44 -1.16 -18.97 -8.53
CA PHE A 44 -0.54 -18.69 -7.24
C PHE A 44 -1.42 -19.03 -6.03
N GLY A 45 -2.67 -19.45 -6.23
CA GLY A 45 -3.59 -19.76 -5.13
C GLY A 45 -3.97 -18.50 -4.31
N VAL A 46 -4.09 -17.35 -4.98
CA VAL A 46 -4.49 -16.08 -4.34
C VAL A 46 -5.99 -15.85 -4.50
N ASP A 47 -6.60 -15.16 -3.54
CA ASP A 47 -7.98 -14.70 -3.66
C ASP A 47 -8.08 -13.49 -4.59
N ILE A 48 -9.17 -13.38 -5.35
CA ILE A 48 -9.46 -12.20 -6.17
C ILE A 48 -10.78 -11.58 -5.75
N VAL A 49 -10.75 -10.29 -5.44
CA VAL A 49 -11.92 -9.46 -5.19
C VAL A 49 -12.01 -8.41 -6.29
N VAL A 50 -13.20 -8.29 -6.89
CA VAL A 50 -13.42 -7.33 -7.97
C VAL A 50 -13.97 -6.03 -7.40
N ASN A 51 -13.29 -4.93 -7.69
CA ASN A 51 -13.80 -3.58 -7.45
C ASN A 51 -14.42 -3.06 -8.75
N ASP A 52 -15.76 -3.11 -8.86
CA ASP A 52 -16.48 -2.63 -10.04
C ASP A 52 -16.58 -1.09 -10.09
N ASP A 53 -16.30 -0.42 -8.97
CA ASP A 53 -16.33 1.05 -8.88
C ASP A 53 -14.95 1.71 -9.10
N TYR A 54 -13.92 0.95 -9.50
CA TYR A 54 -12.54 1.43 -9.69
C TYR A 54 -12.42 2.66 -10.60
N TYR A 55 -13.34 2.85 -11.53
CA TYR A 55 -13.36 3.96 -12.47
C TYR A 55 -14.00 5.24 -11.90
N ARG A 56 -14.67 5.13 -10.74
CA ARG A 56 -15.38 6.24 -10.07
C ARG A 56 -14.67 6.70 -8.81
N PHE A 57 -14.06 5.77 -8.11
CA PHE A 57 -13.52 5.98 -6.77
C PHE A 57 -12.06 5.54 -6.70
N ASN A 58 -11.35 6.08 -5.71
CA ASN A 58 -9.96 5.80 -5.49
C ASN A 58 -9.76 4.52 -4.64
N ASN A 59 -8.52 4.26 -4.18
CA ASN A 59 -8.12 3.02 -3.51
C ASN A 59 -8.84 2.75 -2.18
N THR A 60 -9.44 3.74 -1.51
CA THR A 60 -10.36 3.51 -0.39
C THR A 60 -11.51 2.59 -0.77
N SER A 61 -11.98 2.65 -2.05
CA SER A 61 -13.02 1.76 -2.56
C SER A 61 -12.56 0.31 -2.70
N SER A 62 -11.27 0.09 -2.82
CA SER A 62 -10.70 -1.26 -2.79
C SER A 62 -10.59 -1.78 -1.36
N LEU A 63 -10.13 -0.95 -0.42
CA LEU A 63 -9.96 -1.35 0.98
C LEU A 63 -11.28 -1.67 1.68
N ILE A 64 -12.37 -0.96 1.38
CA ILE A 64 -13.69 -1.24 1.99
C ILE A 64 -14.20 -2.65 1.64
N LEU A 65 -13.87 -3.16 0.45
CA LEU A 65 -14.28 -4.50 -0.01
C LEU A 65 -13.58 -5.63 0.73
N VAL A 66 -12.42 -5.36 1.34
CA VAL A 66 -11.58 -6.36 1.99
C VAL A 66 -11.36 -6.10 3.48
N THR A 67 -12.24 -5.32 4.11
CA THR A 67 -12.11 -4.95 5.53
C THR A 67 -12.00 -6.15 6.46
N GLU A 68 -12.62 -7.29 6.12
CA GLU A 68 -12.53 -8.52 6.92
C GLU A 68 -11.15 -9.22 6.84
N LYS A 69 -10.37 -8.87 5.82
CA LYS A 69 -8.98 -9.34 5.64
C LYS A 69 -7.97 -8.44 6.38
N LEU A 70 -8.33 -7.18 6.65
CA LEU A 70 -7.45 -6.23 7.35
C LEU A 70 -7.33 -6.62 8.84
N LYS A 71 -6.17 -7.18 9.16
CA LYS A 71 -5.79 -7.62 10.52
C LYS A 71 -4.31 -7.28 10.71
N ASN A 72 -3.45 -8.27 10.81
CA ASN A 72 -2.01 -8.14 10.64
C ASN A 72 -1.70 -8.32 9.15
N THR A 73 -1.69 -7.23 8.38
CA THR A 73 -1.82 -7.30 6.93
C THR A 73 -0.87 -6.32 6.24
N TYR A 74 -0.14 -6.81 5.25
CA TYR A 74 0.52 -5.95 4.28
C TYR A 74 -0.51 -5.38 3.30
N ILE A 75 -0.35 -4.12 2.94
CA ILE A 75 -1.05 -3.46 1.85
C ILE A 75 0.02 -3.02 0.85
N CYS A 76 -0.11 -3.49 -0.37
CA CYS A 76 0.87 -3.33 -1.42
C CYS A 76 0.24 -2.72 -2.66
N SER A 77 1.01 -1.92 -3.37
CA SER A 77 0.67 -1.39 -4.69
C SER A 77 1.37 -2.22 -5.77
N SER A 78 0.62 -2.65 -6.76
CA SER A 78 1.11 -3.58 -7.80
C SER A 78 2.05 -2.97 -8.84
N ASP A 79 2.40 -1.72 -8.70
CA ASP A 79 3.37 -0.94 -9.49
C ASP A 79 4.75 -0.85 -8.83
N ASN A 80 4.86 -1.32 -7.59
CA ASN A 80 6.12 -1.35 -6.88
C ASN A 80 7.02 -2.50 -7.34
N TYR A 81 8.31 -2.24 -7.40
CA TYR A 81 9.35 -3.21 -7.67
C TYR A 81 10.35 -3.22 -6.51
N PHE A 82 10.51 -4.39 -5.91
CA PHE A 82 11.48 -4.61 -4.83
C PHE A 82 12.63 -5.48 -5.35
N PRO A 83 13.85 -4.91 -5.57
CA PRO A 83 15.02 -5.70 -6.00
C PRO A 83 15.36 -6.82 -5.04
N LYS A 84 15.22 -6.56 -3.73
CA LYS A 84 15.33 -7.54 -2.64
C LYS A 84 13.98 -7.68 -1.96
N ASN A 85 13.69 -8.86 -1.42
CA ASN A 85 12.44 -9.11 -0.70
C ASN A 85 12.37 -8.25 0.58
N PRO A 86 11.43 -7.28 0.69
CA PRO A 86 11.30 -6.45 1.87
C PRO A 86 10.37 -7.07 2.93
N PHE A 87 9.64 -8.14 2.58
CA PHE A 87 8.60 -8.70 3.43
C PHE A 87 9.18 -9.61 4.51
N GLU A 88 8.54 -9.57 5.68
CA GLU A 88 8.88 -10.38 6.85
C GLU A 88 7.63 -11.11 7.34
N LYS A 89 7.77 -12.37 7.74
CA LYS A 89 6.66 -13.18 8.26
C LYS A 89 6.05 -12.59 9.53
N TYR A 90 6.88 -12.01 10.38
CA TYR A 90 6.46 -11.47 11.67
C TYR A 90 6.83 -10.00 11.78
N VAL A 91 5.82 -9.16 11.84
CA VAL A 91 5.94 -7.72 12.06
C VAL A 91 5.15 -7.35 13.31
N TYR A 92 5.75 -6.52 14.16
CA TYR A 92 5.24 -6.29 15.52
C TYR A 92 4.62 -4.91 15.72
N ARG A 93 4.55 -4.09 14.68
CA ARG A 93 3.92 -2.76 14.71
C ARG A 93 3.56 -2.30 13.32
N ALA A 94 2.51 -1.48 13.22
CA ALA A 94 2.13 -0.85 11.96
C ALA A 94 3.25 0.09 11.46
N TYR A 95 3.52 0.06 10.16
CA TYR A 95 4.48 0.96 9.53
C TYR A 95 4.12 1.26 8.07
N TYR A 96 4.55 2.43 7.61
CA TYR A 96 4.61 2.80 6.20
C TYR A 96 6.07 2.81 5.75
N SER A 97 6.39 2.16 4.63
CA SER A 97 7.72 2.24 4.03
C SER A 97 7.98 3.63 3.48
N ALA A 98 9.23 4.06 3.49
CA ALA A 98 9.62 5.36 2.99
C ALA A 98 11.03 5.31 2.38
N VAL A 99 11.24 6.15 1.37
CA VAL A 99 12.54 6.41 0.77
C VAL A 99 12.87 7.89 0.88
N TYR A 100 14.16 8.21 0.86
CA TYR A 100 14.58 9.61 0.88
C TYR A 100 14.47 10.22 -0.51
N GLN A 101 13.75 11.31 -0.64
CA GLN A 101 13.58 12.08 -1.87
C GLN A 101 14.56 13.26 -1.87
N GLU A 102 15.46 13.29 -2.82
CA GLU A 102 16.30 14.45 -3.11
C GLU A 102 15.56 15.41 -4.06
N GLY A 103 15.64 16.71 -3.77
CA GLY A 103 14.97 17.73 -4.56
C GLY A 103 13.48 17.86 -4.28
N GLU A 104 12.80 18.66 -5.09
CA GLU A 104 11.36 18.91 -4.98
C GLU A 104 10.55 17.73 -5.52
N SER A 105 9.43 17.43 -4.87
CA SER A 105 8.48 16.40 -5.28
C SER A 105 7.09 16.72 -4.77
N ASP A 106 6.06 16.26 -5.47
CA ASP A 106 4.65 16.39 -5.08
C ASP A 106 4.13 15.18 -4.27
N GLU A 107 5.04 14.31 -3.82
CA GLU A 107 4.73 13.12 -3.04
C GLU A 107 4.29 13.43 -1.60
N TYR A 108 3.90 12.37 -0.86
CA TYR A 108 3.53 12.46 0.54
C TYR A 108 4.78 12.40 1.43
N PHE A 109 5.13 13.52 2.04
CA PHE A 109 6.24 13.63 2.98
C PHE A 109 5.78 13.36 4.41
N ALA A 110 6.44 12.43 5.11
CA ALA A 110 6.07 12.02 6.46
C ALA A 110 6.91 12.72 7.52
N GLU A 111 6.26 13.42 8.42
CA GLU A 111 6.85 13.96 9.64
C GLU A 111 6.73 12.94 10.78
N CYS A 112 7.79 12.77 11.56
CA CYS A 112 7.84 11.79 12.63
C CYS A 112 8.23 12.38 13.98
N ASP A 113 7.69 11.81 15.04
CA ASP A 113 8.16 12.07 16.38
C ASP A 113 9.54 11.44 16.63
N LYS A 114 10.12 11.71 17.81
CA LYS A 114 11.44 11.17 18.21
C LYS A 114 11.51 9.63 18.27
N LYS A 115 10.36 8.96 18.26
CA LYS A 115 10.23 7.49 18.27
C LYS A 115 10.01 6.92 16.88
N GLY A 116 9.94 7.77 15.85
CA GLY A 116 9.67 7.38 14.47
C GLY A 116 8.19 7.14 14.16
N ARG A 117 7.25 7.58 15.01
CA ARG A 117 5.82 7.54 14.71
C ARG A 117 5.46 8.71 13.81
N ILE A 118 4.69 8.43 12.77
CA ILE A 118 4.15 9.45 11.88
C ILE A 118 3.16 10.31 12.66
N ASN A 119 3.41 11.60 12.72
CA ASN A 119 2.57 12.57 13.41
C ASN A 119 2.17 13.77 12.54
N GLY A 120 2.66 13.83 11.32
CA GLY A 120 2.31 14.78 10.29
C GLY A 120 2.57 14.21 8.91
N ILE A 121 1.81 14.65 7.91
CA ILE A 121 2.01 14.34 6.51
C ILE A 121 1.73 15.60 5.71
N THR A 122 2.65 15.94 4.80
CA THR A 122 2.51 17.09 3.89
C THR A 122 2.58 16.58 2.45
N ILE A 123 1.70 17.06 1.59
CA ILE A 123 1.76 16.80 0.15
C ILE A 123 2.66 17.86 -0.47
N GLY A 124 3.68 17.42 -1.18
CA GLY A 124 4.72 18.28 -1.73
C GLY A 124 5.76 18.72 -0.70
N GLY A 125 7.01 18.71 -1.11
CA GLY A 125 8.15 19.07 -0.27
C GLY A 125 9.46 18.84 -1.00
N LYS A 126 10.55 18.79 -0.25
CA LYS A 126 11.89 18.52 -0.77
C LYS A 126 12.82 17.97 0.30
N ASP A 127 13.82 17.22 -0.15
CA ASP A 127 14.95 16.80 0.67
C ASP A 127 14.54 16.11 1.99
N ASP A 128 13.54 15.22 1.93
CA ASP A 128 13.04 14.49 3.10
C ASP A 128 12.42 13.14 2.70
N TRP A 129 11.87 12.41 3.66
CA TRP A 129 11.33 11.07 3.51
C TRP A 129 9.91 11.09 2.95
N ILE A 130 9.73 10.45 1.78
CA ILE A 130 8.42 10.25 1.16
C ILE A 130 7.87 8.86 1.50
N MET A 131 6.55 8.79 1.63
CA MET A 131 5.79 7.56 1.83
C MET A 131 5.70 6.83 0.49
N LEU A 132 6.47 5.76 0.32
CA LEU A 132 6.54 4.99 -0.93
C LEU A 132 6.66 3.50 -0.63
N GLY A 133 5.95 2.69 -1.39
CA GLY A 133 6.04 1.24 -1.33
C GLY A 133 4.92 0.59 -0.51
N HIS A 134 5.26 -0.45 0.25
CA HIS A 134 4.29 -1.24 1.00
C HIS A 134 4.02 -0.67 2.40
N VAL A 135 2.86 -1.04 2.92
CA VAL A 135 2.42 -0.68 4.26
C VAL A 135 2.10 -1.95 5.05
N TYR A 136 2.35 -1.94 6.33
CA TYR A 136 1.90 -2.99 7.23
C TYR A 136 0.96 -2.41 8.28
N PHE A 137 -0.25 -2.94 8.32
CA PHE A 137 -1.20 -2.68 9.39
C PHE A 137 -1.08 -3.80 10.44
N ASP A 138 -0.79 -3.44 11.68
CA ASP A 138 -0.99 -4.36 12.77
C ASP A 138 -2.47 -4.44 13.16
N ARG A 139 -2.82 -5.34 14.06
CA ARG A 139 -4.21 -5.58 14.45
C ARG A 139 -4.89 -4.35 15.03
N ASP A 140 -4.19 -3.59 15.89
CA ASP A 140 -4.75 -2.40 16.52
C ASP A 140 -5.03 -1.30 15.49
N PHE A 141 -4.07 -1.06 14.59
CA PHE A 141 -4.26 -0.10 13.51
C PHE A 141 -5.42 -0.52 12.59
N SER A 142 -5.46 -1.79 12.18
CA SER A 142 -6.53 -2.33 11.33
C SER A 142 -7.91 -2.16 11.94
N ASP A 143 -8.07 -2.51 13.21
CA ASP A 143 -9.37 -2.44 13.90
C ASP A 143 -9.87 -0.98 13.98
N LYS A 144 -8.99 -0.02 14.26
CA LYS A 144 -9.29 1.43 14.27
C LYS A 144 -9.61 1.93 12.86
N PHE A 145 -8.75 1.61 11.88
CA PHE A 145 -8.91 2.02 10.49
C PHE A 145 -10.23 1.54 9.89
N VAL A 146 -10.53 0.25 10.03
CA VAL A 146 -11.77 -0.36 9.52
C VAL A 146 -13.01 0.28 10.15
N LYS A 147 -12.97 0.54 11.46
CA LYS A 147 -14.07 1.22 12.16
C LYS A 147 -14.34 2.61 11.58
N LEU A 148 -13.30 3.42 11.40
CA LEU A 148 -13.40 4.76 10.83
C LEU A 148 -13.86 4.70 9.37
N LEU A 149 -13.23 3.84 8.55
CA LEU A 149 -13.57 3.70 7.15
C LEU A 149 -15.04 3.29 6.95
N LYS A 150 -15.53 2.30 7.68
CA LYS A 150 -16.94 1.86 7.61
C LYS A 150 -17.90 2.98 8.03
N ALA A 151 -17.54 3.79 9.01
CA ALA A 151 -18.38 4.89 9.48
C ALA A 151 -18.50 6.03 8.45
N GLU A 152 -17.39 6.33 7.76
CA GLU A 152 -17.29 7.51 6.88
C GLU A 152 -17.34 7.17 5.38
N TYR A 153 -17.36 5.91 4.98
CA TYR A 153 -17.36 5.52 3.57
C TYR A 153 -18.55 6.05 2.76
N HIS A 154 -19.64 6.45 3.42
CA HIS A 154 -20.76 7.10 2.76
C HIS A 154 -20.42 8.51 2.24
N GLU A 155 -19.38 9.14 2.75
CA GLU A 155 -18.91 10.45 2.31
C GLU A 155 -18.24 10.34 0.93
N GLN A 156 -18.60 11.25 0.02
CA GLN A 156 -18.00 11.32 -1.32
C GLN A 156 -16.48 11.57 -1.22
N SER A 157 -16.06 12.45 -0.33
CA SER A 157 -14.65 12.80 -0.09
C SER A 157 -13.79 11.61 0.36
N VAL A 158 -14.38 10.62 1.03
CA VAL A 158 -13.67 9.39 1.42
C VAL A 158 -13.52 8.45 0.22
N ARG A 159 -14.56 8.28 -0.58
CA ARG A 159 -14.54 7.37 -1.72
C ARG A 159 -13.66 7.83 -2.88
N GLU A 160 -13.61 9.15 -3.13
CA GLU A 160 -12.88 9.74 -4.27
C GLU A 160 -11.40 9.98 -3.98
N ASN A 161 -10.97 9.88 -2.72
CA ASN A 161 -9.59 10.12 -2.32
C ASN A 161 -8.82 8.83 -2.03
N LEU A 162 -7.49 8.96 -2.01
CA LEU A 162 -6.59 7.93 -1.57
C LEU A 162 -6.80 7.62 -0.07
N TRP A 163 -6.53 6.39 0.33
CA TRP A 163 -6.58 6.00 1.74
C TRP A 163 -5.54 6.75 2.59
N GLU A 164 -4.45 7.19 1.98
CA GLU A 164 -3.44 8.06 2.59
C GLU A 164 -4.05 9.40 3.01
N THR A 165 -4.89 10.00 2.17
CA THR A 165 -5.64 11.22 2.51
C THR A 165 -6.62 10.97 3.66
N PHE A 166 -7.27 9.81 3.68
CA PHE A 166 -8.11 9.40 4.79
C PHE A 166 -7.29 9.21 6.07
N TYR A 167 -6.11 8.58 5.99
CA TYR A 167 -5.19 8.46 7.12
C TYR A 167 -4.73 9.83 7.65
N MET A 168 -4.38 10.77 6.77
CA MET A 168 -4.01 12.15 7.16
C MET A 168 -5.12 12.83 7.99
N ARG A 169 -6.37 12.62 7.59
CA ARG A 169 -7.55 13.17 8.31
C ARG A 169 -7.68 12.60 9.72
N HIS A 170 -7.22 11.37 9.94
CA HIS A 170 -7.37 10.61 11.18
C HIS A 170 -6.05 10.32 11.91
N LEU A 171 -5.01 11.13 11.68
CA LEU A 171 -3.68 10.92 12.28
C LEU A 171 -3.70 10.79 13.82
N LYS A 172 -4.66 11.46 14.50
CA LYS A 172 -4.78 11.40 15.96
C LYS A 172 -5.39 10.10 16.45
N GLU A 173 -6.34 9.55 15.71
CA GLU A 173 -7.02 8.29 16.03
C GLU A 173 -6.16 7.09 15.60
N LEU A 174 -5.38 7.25 14.53
CA LEU A 174 -4.50 6.25 13.93
C LEU A 174 -3.02 6.53 14.27
N ASP A 175 -2.74 6.81 15.52
CA ASP A 175 -1.48 7.37 16.03
C ASP A 175 -0.34 6.36 16.20
N ASN A 176 -0.54 5.10 15.82
CA ASN A 176 0.43 4.02 16.01
C ASN A 176 1.13 3.54 14.73
N MET A 177 1.09 4.34 13.65
CA MET A 177 1.86 4.09 12.42
C MET A 177 3.27 4.62 12.54
N TYR A 178 4.27 3.79 12.20
CA TYR A 178 5.68 4.16 12.19
C TYR A 178 6.20 4.33 10.76
N LEU A 179 7.23 5.15 10.58
CA LEU A 179 7.94 5.24 9.31
C LEU A 179 9.07 4.22 9.29
N ARG A 180 9.10 3.36 8.26
CA ARG A 180 10.19 2.41 8.03
C ARG A 180 10.99 2.84 6.81
N LYS A 181 12.21 3.27 7.05
CA LYS A 181 13.11 3.84 6.06
C LYS A 181 13.85 2.76 5.29
N TYR A 182 13.87 2.90 3.97
CA TYR A 182 14.59 2.05 3.03
C TYR A 182 15.52 2.90 2.17
N ASP A 183 16.55 2.28 1.59
CA ASP A 183 17.35 2.93 0.57
C ASP A 183 16.52 3.11 -0.70
N VAL A 184 16.75 4.20 -1.45
CA VAL A 184 16.04 4.49 -2.71
C VAL A 184 16.18 3.38 -3.75
N GLU A 185 17.24 2.57 -3.65
CA GLU A 185 17.45 1.41 -4.52
C GLU A 185 16.63 0.16 -4.11
N ASP A 186 16.06 0.13 -2.92
CA ASP A 186 15.32 -1.03 -2.42
C ASP A 186 13.82 -0.99 -2.80
N ILE A 187 13.27 0.19 -3.13
CA ILE A 187 11.88 0.38 -3.55
C ILE A 187 11.86 1.27 -4.78
N LYS A 188 11.25 0.78 -5.86
CA LYS A 188 11.01 1.54 -7.09
C LYS A 188 9.54 1.43 -7.48
N GLU A 189 9.00 2.48 -8.04
CA GLU A 189 7.65 2.53 -8.59
C GLU A 189 7.74 2.69 -10.10
N PHE A 190 6.85 2.02 -10.83
CA PHE A 190 6.79 2.07 -12.29
C PHE A 190 5.34 2.27 -12.73
N ASP A 191 4.98 3.49 -13.03
CA ASP A 191 3.65 3.87 -13.51
C ASP A 191 3.49 3.62 -15.01
N SER A 192 4.58 3.70 -15.76
CA SER A 192 4.57 3.62 -17.22
C SER A 192 5.71 2.77 -17.78
N LEU A 193 5.58 2.41 -19.08
CA LEU A 193 6.65 1.75 -19.83
C LEU A 193 7.86 2.67 -20.10
N GLU A 194 7.67 3.96 -19.98
CA GLU A 194 8.73 4.97 -20.25
C GLU A 194 9.72 5.06 -19.08
N GLU A 195 9.34 4.57 -17.90
CA GLU A 195 10.16 4.53 -16.67
C GLU A 195 11.01 3.26 -16.54
N LEU A 196 10.85 2.32 -17.45
CA LEU A 196 11.63 1.08 -17.55
C LEU A 196 12.94 1.30 -18.29
#